data_64fc84db0f89d61217a1cc065d69fc6c
#
_entry.id   64fc84db0f89d61217a1cc065d69fc6c
#
_cell.length_a   1.000
_cell.length_b   1.000
_cell.length_c   1.000
_cell.angle_alpha   90.00
_cell.angle_beta   90.00
_cell.angle_gamma   90.00
#
_symmetry.space_group_name_H-M   'P 1'
#
loop_
_entity.id
_entity.type
_entity.pdbx_description
1 polymer ?
#
loop_
_entity_poly.entity_id
_entity_poly.type
_entity_poly.pdbx_seq_one_letter_code
_entity_poly.pdbx_strand_id
1 'polypeptide(L)'
;RGVKFIVHGGEKHEVTGHSFVAESNYASAIGRDATRVVSCNTTSIVRTLTALKVAGLLRRARGTLLRRATDPWESHESGIMNTLVPEASIPSHQGPDAQTVDGDLDVVTMAVKVPQTLAHLHYWAVQLARPASREEVVAAFRASTRIALIRYADGLPALNAVKELTSDAGRPRADLYEVALWEDMLRVQGDEGRERGRAVRAR
;
A
#
# COMPACT_ATOMS: atom_id res chain seq x y z
N ARG A 1 -35.47 10.81 9.98
CA ARG A 1 -34.26 11.50 10.49
C ARG A 1 -33.09 10.90 9.75
N GLY A 2 -32.35 11.71 8.96
CA GLY A 2 -31.14 11.26 8.28
C GLY A 2 -30.04 10.99 9.31
N VAL A 3 -29.65 9.73 9.44
CA VAL A 3 -28.50 9.35 10.26
C VAL A 3 -27.27 9.28 9.36
N LYS A 4 -26.20 9.98 9.72
CA LYS A 4 -24.91 9.82 9.03
C LYS A 4 -24.22 8.56 9.53
N PHE A 5 -23.62 7.80 8.61
CA PHE A 5 -22.96 6.56 8.97
C PHE A 5 -21.69 6.31 8.17
N ILE A 6 -20.80 5.55 8.77
CA ILE A 6 -19.57 5.06 8.13
C ILE A 6 -19.60 3.53 8.20
N VAL A 7 -19.38 2.89 7.06
CA VAL A 7 -19.13 1.45 7.01
C VAL A 7 -17.63 1.18 6.85
N HIS A 8 -17.18 0.06 7.37
CA HIS A 8 -15.76 -0.31 7.35
C HIS A 8 -15.62 -1.81 7.12
N GLY A 9 -14.66 -2.20 6.29
CA GLY A 9 -14.35 -3.61 6.06
C GLY A 9 -14.64 -4.06 4.62
N GLY A 10 -15.49 -5.06 4.47
CA GLY A 10 -15.74 -5.74 3.20
C GLY A 10 -16.91 -5.21 2.36
N GLU A 11 -17.56 -4.13 2.78
CA GLU A 11 -18.70 -3.59 2.07
C GLU A 11 -18.31 -3.09 0.69
N LYS A 12 -19.25 -3.21 -0.25
CA LYS A 12 -19.07 -2.73 -1.61
C LYS A 12 -19.27 -1.21 -1.71
N HIS A 13 -18.66 -0.61 -2.74
CA HIS A 13 -18.77 0.83 -3.01
C HIS A 13 -20.23 1.31 -3.09
N GLU A 14 -21.10 0.52 -3.70
CA GLU A 14 -22.50 0.84 -3.96
C GLU A 14 -23.32 1.05 -2.68
N VAL A 15 -22.89 0.50 -1.54
CA VAL A 15 -23.56 0.66 -0.25
C VAL A 15 -23.63 2.11 0.20
N THR A 16 -22.59 2.89 -0.09
CA THR A 16 -22.47 4.29 0.31
C THR A 16 -22.32 5.26 -0.87
N GLY A 17 -22.01 4.74 -2.05
CA GLY A 17 -21.67 5.55 -3.23
C GLY A 17 -20.40 6.40 -3.04
N HIS A 18 -19.62 6.15 -1.98
CA HIS A 18 -18.37 6.86 -1.69
C HIS A 18 -17.38 5.96 -0.95
N SER A 19 -16.17 5.89 -1.46
CA SER A 19 -15.04 5.19 -0.84
C SER A 19 -14.00 6.20 -0.37
N PHE A 20 -13.40 5.98 0.80
CA PHE A 20 -12.62 6.98 1.50
C PHE A 20 -11.23 6.48 1.89
N VAL A 21 -10.22 7.29 1.54
CA VAL A 21 -8.87 7.28 2.11
C VAL A 21 -8.44 8.73 2.31
N ALA A 22 -8.18 9.13 3.54
CA ALA A 22 -7.99 10.53 3.91
C ALA A 22 -6.90 11.25 3.09
N GLU A 23 -5.80 10.59 2.80
CA GLU A 23 -4.67 11.16 2.07
C GLU A 23 -4.98 11.45 0.59
N SER A 24 -6.02 10.80 0.05
CA SER A 24 -6.40 10.91 -1.36
C SER A 24 -7.61 11.83 -1.57
N ASN A 25 -8.68 11.63 -0.82
CA ASN A 25 -9.96 12.26 -1.15
C ASN A 25 -10.72 12.84 0.05
N TYR A 26 -10.00 13.37 1.06
CA TYR A 26 -10.60 13.90 2.28
C TYR A 26 -11.74 14.90 2.02
N ALA A 27 -11.52 15.85 1.12
CA ALA A 27 -12.49 16.90 0.82
C ALA A 27 -13.83 16.36 0.28
N SER A 28 -13.79 15.24 -0.46
CA SER A 28 -15.00 14.63 -1.02
C SER A 28 -15.87 13.91 0.01
N ALA A 29 -15.35 13.65 1.21
CA ALA A 29 -16.09 13.03 2.32
C ALA A 29 -16.86 14.05 3.15
N ILE A 30 -16.45 15.33 3.09
CA ILE A 30 -17.06 16.39 3.91
C ILE A 30 -18.51 16.60 3.48
N GLY A 31 -19.41 16.58 4.46
CA GLY A 31 -20.84 16.82 4.25
C GLY A 31 -21.65 15.60 3.76
N ARG A 32 -21.01 14.46 3.45
CA ARG A 32 -21.73 13.24 3.05
C ARG A 32 -22.54 12.63 4.19
N ASP A 33 -23.63 11.98 3.82
CA ASP A 33 -24.45 11.21 4.77
C ASP A 33 -23.88 9.80 5.01
N ALA A 34 -23.16 9.25 4.02
CA ALA A 34 -22.57 7.93 4.12
C ALA A 34 -21.18 7.88 3.44
N THR A 35 -20.27 7.13 4.02
CA THR A 35 -18.98 6.80 3.39
C THR A 35 -18.51 5.41 3.81
N ARG A 36 -17.70 4.80 2.94
CA ARG A 36 -17.03 3.53 3.20
C ARG A 36 -15.55 3.77 3.42
N VAL A 37 -15.01 3.32 4.54
CA VAL A 37 -13.56 3.15 4.72
C VAL A 37 -13.16 1.83 4.07
N VAL A 38 -12.30 1.91 3.07
CA VAL A 38 -11.89 0.75 2.27
C VAL A 38 -10.98 -0.22 3.02
N SER A 39 -10.73 -1.38 2.42
CA SER A 39 -9.91 -2.43 3.03
C SER A 39 -8.46 -2.01 3.28
N CYS A 40 -7.74 -2.76 4.13
CA CYS A 40 -6.33 -2.53 4.41
C CYS A 40 -5.45 -2.58 3.15
N ASN A 41 -5.70 -3.52 2.23
CA ASN A 41 -5.00 -3.57 0.94
C ASN A 41 -5.28 -2.31 0.11
N THR A 42 -6.54 -1.97 -0.07
CA THR A 42 -6.96 -0.80 -0.85
C THR A 42 -6.40 0.50 -0.26
N THR A 43 -6.46 0.65 1.07
CA THR A 43 -5.87 1.80 1.78
C THR A 43 -4.36 1.89 1.51
N SER A 44 -3.64 0.77 1.59
CA SER A 44 -2.19 0.73 1.32
C SER A 44 -1.86 1.10 -0.13
N ILE A 45 -2.62 0.58 -1.10
CA ILE A 45 -2.49 0.92 -2.52
C ILE A 45 -2.64 2.43 -2.72
N VAL A 46 -3.77 2.96 -2.26
CA VAL A 46 -4.12 4.38 -2.45
C VAL A 46 -3.08 5.28 -1.79
N ARG A 47 -2.67 5.03 -0.54
CA ARG A 47 -1.63 5.82 0.15
C ARG A 47 -0.31 5.83 -0.59
N THR A 48 0.16 4.64 -1.01
CA THR A 48 1.41 4.49 -1.74
C THR A 48 1.39 5.26 -3.07
N LEU A 49 0.33 5.10 -3.85
CA LEU A 49 0.24 5.72 -5.16
C LEU A 49 -0.08 7.21 -5.09
N THR A 50 -0.89 7.65 -4.13
CA THR A 50 -1.19 9.07 -3.91
C THR A 50 0.07 9.87 -3.56
N ALA A 51 0.98 9.33 -2.76
CA ALA A 51 2.24 10.00 -2.45
C ALA A 51 3.04 10.34 -3.72
N LEU A 52 3.10 9.40 -4.67
CA LEU A 52 3.75 9.63 -5.97
C LEU A 52 2.92 10.54 -6.89
N LYS A 53 1.59 10.43 -6.86
CA LYS A 53 0.68 11.27 -7.66
C LYS A 53 0.80 12.74 -7.26
N VAL A 54 0.79 13.05 -5.98
CA VAL A 54 0.94 14.41 -5.45
C VAL A 54 2.30 15.02 -5.81
N ALA A 55 3.35 14.21 -5.86
CA ALA A 55 4.68 14.61 -6.32
C ALA A 55 4.80 14.77 -7.85
N GLY A 56 3.74 14.51 -8.61
CA GLY A 56 3.76 14.55 -10.08
C GLY A 56 4.61 13.43 -10.71
N LEU A 57 4.81 12.33 -9.98
CA LEU A 57 5.66 11.22 -10.41
C LEU A 57 4.88 10.02 -10.94
N LEU A 58 3.61 9.85 -10.57
CA LEU A 58 2.84 8.68 -10.95
C LEU A 58 2.29 8.79 -12.37
N ARG A 59 2.60 7.81 -13.22
CA ARG A 59 1.91 7.59 -14.49
C ARG A 59 0.99 6.38 -14.40
N ARG A 60 1.55 5.22 -14.06
CA ARG A 60 0.79 3.98 -13.86
C ARG A 60 1.54 3.02 -12.95
N ALA A 61 0.82 2.10 -12.33
CA ALA A 61 1.38 1.13 -11.40
C ALA A 61 0.87 -0.30 -11.67
N ARG A 62 1.74 -1.27 -11.44
CA ARG A 62 1.43 -2.69 -11.48
C ARG A 62 1.90 -3.30 -10.17
N GLY A 63 0.99 -3.92 -9.43
CA GLY A 63 1.26 -4.41 -8.08
C GLY A 63 1.04 -5.90 -7.94
N THR A 64 1.93 -6.55 -7.19
CA THR A 64 1.76 -7.92 -6.71
C THR A 64 1.53 -7.88 -5.20
N LEU A 65 0.39 -8.40 -4.76
CA LEU A 65 -0.07 -8.38 -3.39
C LEU A 65 0.07 -9.78 -2.77
N LEU A 66 0.99 -9.92 -1.84
CA LEU A 66 1.11 -11.10 -0.97
C LEU A 66 0.16 -10.88 0.22
N ARG A 67 -1.01 -11.49 0.15
CA ARG A 67 -2.06 -11.28 1.14
C ARG A 67 -1.91 -12.27 2.30
N ARG A 68 -2.01 -11.76 3.51
CA ARG A 68 -2.15 -12.65 4.65
C ARG A 68 -3.37 -13.56 4.51
N ALA A 69 -3.27 -14.80 4.92
CA ALA A 69 -4.39 -15.73 5.03
C ALA A 69 -4.93 -15.62 6.46
N THR A 70 -6.12 -15.03 6.66
CA THR A 70 -6.27 -14.45 7.95
C THR A 70 -7.49 -14.60 8.71
N ASP A 71 -8.57 -14.75 8.04
CA ASP A 71 -9.78 -14.89 8.79
C ASP A 71 -9.90 -16.36 9.22
N PRO A 72 -10.30 -16.64 10.45
CA PRO A 72 -10.31 -18.01 10.96
C PRO A 72 -11.09 -19.00 10.09
N TRP A 73 -12.17 -18.53 9.44
CA TRP A 73 -12.95 -19.37 8.53
C TRP A 73 -12.26 -19.60 7.16
N GLU A 74 -11.40 -18.69 6.72
CA GLU A 74 -10.64 -18.86 5.46
C GLU A 74 -9.51 -19.87 5.62
N SER A 75 -9.01 -20.05 6.85
CA SER A 75 -7.81 -20.81 7.10
C SER A 75 -7.97 -22.31 6.84
N HIS A 76 -9.15 -22.88 7.00
CA HIS A 76 -9.38 -24.29 6.72
C HIS A 76 -10.00 -24.57 5.34
N GLU A 77 -10.62 -23.60 4.70
CA GLU A 77 -11.08 -23.75 3.30
C GLU A 77 -9.94 -23.59 2.30
N SER A 78 -9.05 -22.62 2.54
CA SER A 78 -7.97 -22.27 1.61
C SER A 78 -6.61 -22.85 2.03
N GLY A 79 -6.52 -23.46 3.20
CA GLY A 79 -5.29 -24.03 3.76
C GLY A 79 -4.17 -23.00 3.94
N ILE A 80 -3.89 -22.54 5.15
CA ILE A 80 -2.80 -21.57 5.36
C ILE A 80 -1.42 -22.25 5.32
N MET A 81 -1.35 -23.49 5.72
CA MET A 81 -0.07 -24.19 5.84
C MET A 81 0.33 -24.80 4.50
N ASN A 82 1.55 -24.49 4.07
CA ASN A 82 2.18 -25.07 2.87
C ASN A 82 1.40 -24.86 1.57
N THR A 83 0.65 -23.75 1.46
CA THR A 83 -0.11 -23.46 0.24
C THR A 83 -0.04 -22.00 -0.15
N LEU A 84 -0.24 -21.75 -1.44
CA LEU A 84 -0.44 -20.43 -2.02
C LEU A 84 -1.76 -20.44 -2.78
N VAL A 85 -2.61 -19.46 -2.54
CA VAL A 85 -3.91 -19.35 -3.22
C VAL A 85 -3.93 -18.10 -4.09
N PRO A 86 -3.66 -18.23 -5.40
CA PRO A 86 -3.74 -17.09 -6.31
C PRO A 86 -5.20 -16.67 -6.51
N GLU A 87 -5.42 -15.35 -6.62
CA GLU A 87 -6.69 -14.81 -7.05
C GLU A 87 -6.80 -14.99 -8.57
N ALA A 88 -7.90 -15.61 -9.03
CA ALA A 88 -8.03 -16.03 -10.43
C ALA A 88 -8.22 -14.86 -11.41
N SER A 89 -8.68 -13.70 -10.92
CA SER A 89 -8.92 -12.53 -11.77
C SER A 89 -7.70 -11.60 -11.84
N ILE A 90 -7.44 -11.05 -13.04
CA ILE A 90 -6.50 -9.95 -13.26
C ILE A 90 -7.27 -8.85 -14.03
N PRO A 91 -7.38 -7.63 -13.47
CA PRO A 91 -6.88 -7.23 -12.15
C PRO A 91 -7.55 -7.98 -11.01
N SER A 92 -6.82 -8.22 -9.92
CA SER A 92 -7.43 -8.63 -8.65
C SER A 92 -8.33 -7.51 -8.11
N HIS A 93 -9.33 -7.84 -7.31
CA HIS A 93 -10.37 -6.89 -6.88
C HIS A 93 -9.85 -5.61 -6.21
N GLN A 94 -8.65 -5.63 -5.65
CA GLN A 94 -8.07 -4.49 -4.94
C GLN A 94 -7.71 -3.31 -5.87
N GLY A 95 -7.33 -3.58 -7.12
CA GLY A 95 -7.06 -2.54 -8.11
C GLY A 95 -8.31 -1.71 -8.44
N PRO A 96 -9.39 -2.35 -8.94
CA PRO A 96 -10.67 -1.67 -9.15
C PRO A 96 -11.23 -1.02 -7.87
N ASP A 97 -11.04 -1.63 -6.70
CA ASP A 97 -11.47 -1.04 -5.43
C ASP A 97 -10.71 0.26 -5.11
N ALA A 98 -9.41 0.33 -5.39
CA ALA A 98 -8.63 1.56 -5.25
C ALA A 98 -9.13 2.68 -6.20
N GLN A 99 -9.58 2.32 -7.39
CA GLN A 99 -10.17 3.27 -8.34
C GLN A 99 -11.52 3.83 -7.89
N THR A 100 -12.24 3.18 -6.96
CA THR A 100 -13.42 3.78 -6.33
C THR A 100 -13.09 4.94 -5.39
N VAL A 101 -11.83 5.03 -4.91
CA VAL A 101 -11.33 6.15 -4.11
C VAL A 101 -10.77 7.26 -5.00
N ASP A 102 -9.99 6.87 -6.00
CA ASP A 102 -9.35 7.79 -6.95
C ASP A 102 -9.41 7.19 -8.37
N GLY A 103 -10.39 7.65 -9.14
CA GLY A 103 -10.67 7.14 -10.49
C GLY A 103 -9.56 7.37 -11.53
N ASP A 104 -8.61 8.27 -11.24
CA ASP A 104 -7.49 8.57 -12.14
C ASP A 104 -6.32 7.59 -11.99
N LEU A 105 -6.38 6.66 -11.04
CA LEU A 105 -5.31 5.68 -10.86
C LEU A 105 -5.29 4.64 -11.99
N ASP A 106 -4.25 4.67 -12.83
CA ASP A 106 -3.93 3.56 -13.74
C ASP A 106 -3.20 2.48 -12.95
N VAL A 107 -3.97 1.62 -12.31
CA VAL A 107 -3.45 0.55 -11.45
C VAL A 107 -4.00 -0.82 -11.85
N VAL A 108 -3.11 -1.80 -11.96
CA VAL A 108 -3.46 -3.22 -12.08
C VAL A 108 -2.79 -4.00 -10.96
N THR A 109 -3.56 -4.85 -10.30
CA THR A 109 -3.09 -5.68 -9.21
C THR A 109 -3.23 -7.17 -9.54
N MET A 110 -2.29 -7.95 -9.03
CA MET A 110 -2.34 -9.41 -8.94
C MET A 110 -2.22 -9.78 -7.46
N ALA A 111 -2.93 -10.78 -7.01
CA ALA A 111 -2.94 -11.12 -5.60
C ALA A 111 -2.82 -12.62 -5.35
N VAL A 112 -2.14 -12.99 -4.28
CA VAL A 112 -2.02 -14.35 -3.79
C VAL A 112 -2.11 -14.36 -2.27
N LYS A 113 -2.91 -15.26 -1.70
CA LYS A 113 -2.86 -15.55 -0.25
C LYS A 113 -1.62 -16.39 0.05
N VAL A 114 -0.90 -16.02 1.09
CA VAL A 114 0.33 -16.68 1.53
C VAL A 114 0.19 -17.17 2.98
N PRO A 115 0.94 -18.19 3.41
CA PRO A 115 0.79 -18.81 4.72
C PRO A 115 1.40 -17.96 5.84
N GLN A 116 0.83 -16.79 6.08
CA GLN A 116 1.18 -15.91 7.18
C GLN A 116 -0.04 -15.07 7.61
N THR A 117 -0.05 -14.55 8.82
CA THR A 117 -1.22 -13.89 9.43
C THR A 117 -0.97 -12.44 9.87
N LEU A 118 0.27 -11.94 9.80
CA LEU A 118 0.64 -10.66 10.41
C LEU A 118 0.16 -9.45 9.62
N ALA A 119 0.50 -9.37 8.32
CA ALA A 119 0.12 -8.26 7.45
C ALA A 119 0.25 -8.64 5.97
N HIS A 120 -0.10 -7.72 5.09
CA HIS A 120 0.11 -7.87 3.65
C HIS A 120 1.47 -7.28 3.26
N LEU A 121 2.06 -7.82 2.18
CA LEU A 121 3.23 -7.25 1.53
C LEU A 121 2.88 -6.95 0.07
N HIS A 122 3.23 -5.75 -0.40
CA HIS A 122 3.01 -5.35 -1.79
C HIS A 122 4.34 -5.06 -2.48
N TYR A 123 4.48 -5.57 -3.70
CA TYR A 123 5.54 -5.16 -4.62
C TYR A 123 4.95 -4.31 -5.73
N TRP A 124 5.62 -3.23 -6.10
CA TRP A 124 5.14 -2.29 -7.09
C TRP A 124 6.17 -2.06 -8.20
N ALA A 125 5.73 -2.23 -9.45
CA ALA A 125 6.39 -1.70 -10.63
C ALA A 125 5.64 -0.43 -11.05
N VAL A 126 6.30 0.74 -10.88
CA VAL A 126 5.70 2.03 -11.16
C VAL A 126 6.38 2.65 -12.37
N GLN A 127 5.59 3.02 -13.37
CA GLN A 127 6.07 3.88 -14.44
C GLN A 127 5.93 5.33 -13.99
N LEU A 128 7.03 6.05 -13.98
CA LEU A 128 7.05 7.46 -13.66
C LEU A 128 6.51 8.30 -14.82
N ALA A 129 5.85 9.40 -14.50
CA ALA A 129 5.34 10.37 -15.48
C ALA A 129 6.46 11.19 -16.12
N ARG A 130 7.59 11.33 -15.41
CA ARG A 130 8.81 11.99 -15.84
C ARG A 130 10.03 11.32 -15.22
N PRO A 131 11.23 11.54 -15.76
CA PRO A 131 12.46 11.10 -15.09
C PRO A 131 12.57 11.71 -13.68
N ALA A 132 12.99 10.88 -12.72
CA ALA A 132 13.24 11.30 -11.34
C ALA A 132 14.41 10.50 -10.76
N SER A 133 15.12 11.07 -9.78
CA SER A 133 16.11 10.34 -9.04
C SER A 133 15.47 9.48 -7.93
N ARG A 134 16.26 8.55 -7.38
CA ARG A 134 15.83 7.76 -6.22
C ARG A 134 15.52 8.67 -5.03
N GLU A 135 16.33 9.68 -4.79
CA GLU A 135 16.17 10.64 -3.70
C GLU A 135 14.84 11.41 -3.83
N GLU A 136 14.47 11.78 -5.05
CA GLU A 136 13.20 12.47 -5.32
C GLU A 136 12.00 11.56 -5.02
N VAL A 137 12.07 10.29 -5.39
CA VAL A 137 11.02 9.30 -5.08
C VAL A 137 10.94 9.04 -3.56
N VAL A 138 12.08 8.92 -2.89
CA VAL A 138 12.14 8.78 -1.41
C VAL A 138 11.54 10.02 -0.74
N ALA A 139 11.85 11.23 -1.23
CA ALA A 139 11.30 12.47 -0.69
C ALA A 139 9.78 12.54 -0.85
N ALA A 140 9.22 12.07 -1.97
CA ALA A 140 7.78 11.97 -2.18
C ALA A 140 7.10 11.07 -1.12
N PHE A 141 7.67 9.92 -0.82
CA PHE A 141 7.16 9.03 0.23
C PHE A 141 7.32 9.65 1.63
N ARG A 142 8.46 10.28 1.91
CA ARG A 142 8.73 10.92 3.22
C ARG A 142 7.78 12.09 3.51
N ALA A 143 7.28 12.75 2.50
CA ALA A 143 6.30 13.83 2.63
C ALA A 143 4.91 13.33 3.05
N SER A 144 4.62 12.03 2.92
CA SER A 144 3.35 11.43 3.35
C SER A 144 3.39 11.06 4.82
N THR A 145 2.46 11.58 5.62
CA THR A 145 2.36 11.29 7.06
C THR A 145 1.94 9.86 7.39
N ARG A 146 1.46 9.12 6.39
CA ARG A 146 0.99 7.73 6.53
C ARG A 146 1.86 6.72 5.80
N ILE A 147 3.11 7.10 5.50
CA ILE A 147 4.15 6.19 5.02
C ILE A 147 5.34 6.30 5.97
N ALA A 148 5.72 5.17 6.55
CA ALA A 148 6.91 5.03 7.38
C ALA A 148 8.01 4.38 6.54
N LEU A 149 9.11 5.10 6.30
CA LEU A 149 10.31 4.54 5.68
C LEU A 149 11.07 3.72 6.73
N ILE A 150 11.36 2.47 6.41
CA ILE A 150 12.08 1.53 7.27
C ILE A 150 13.28 0.95 6.51
N ARG A 151 14.31 0.49 7.23
CA ARG A 151 15.55 0.00 6.62
C ARG A 151 16.02 -1.28 7.28
N TYR A 152 16.72 -2.10 6.52
CA TYR A 152 17.41 -3.29 7.05
C TYR A 152 18.40 -2.93 8.13
N ALA A 153 19.13 -1.82 7.94
CA ALA A 153 20.13 -1.33 8.91
C ALA A 153 19.54 -0.93 10.28
N ASP A 154 18.22 -0.65 10.33
CA ASP A 154 17.52 -0.34 11.56
C ASP A 154 17.05 -1.61 12.31
N GLY A 155 17.49 -2.79 11.91
CA GLY A 155 17.08 -4.08 12.48
C GLY A 155 15.70 -4.52 12.02
N LEU A 156 15.19 -4.02 10.90
CA LEU A 156 13.84 -4.27 10.38
C LEU A 156 13.83 -5.04 9.05
N PRO A 157 14.50 -6.22 8.97
CA PRO A 157 14.59 -6.98 7.71
C PRO A 157 13.32 -7.77 7.38
N ALA A 158 12.39 -7.89 8.32
CA ALA A 158 11.23 -8.75 8.20
C ALA A 158 9.99 -8.13 8.85
N LEU A 159 8.83 -8.61 8.44
CA LEU A 159 7.54 -8.11 8.91
C LEU A 159 7.33 -8.28 10.43
N ASN A 160 7.78 -9.40 11.01
CA ASN A 160 7.70 -9.62 12.46
C ASN A 160 8.53 -8.59 13.22
N ALA A 161 9.74 -8.24 12.77
CA ALA A 161 10.55 -7.20 13.40
C ALA A 161 9.85 -5.82 13.38
N VAL A 162 9.15 -5.48 12.28
CA VAL A 162 8.33 -4.27 12.21
C VAL A 162 7.18 -4.33 13.23
N LYS A 163 6.56 -5.49 13.41
CA LYS A 163 5.48 -5.68 14.39
C LYS A 163 6.01 -5.58 15.82
N GLU A 164 7.18 -6.11 16.11
CA GLU A 164 7.85 -5.97 17.41
C GLU A 164 8.15 -4.49 17.72
N LEU A 165 8.74 -3.76 16.76
CA LEU A 165 8.98 -2.33 16.91
C LEU A 165 7.69 -1.56 17.26
N THR A 166 6.58 -1.85 16.60
CA THR A 166 5.31 -1.18 16.91
C THR A 166 4.77 -1.56 18.28
N SER A 167 4.99 -2.80 18.75
CA SER A 167 4.69 -3.24 20.11
C SER A 167 5.53 -2.50 21.14
N ASP A 168 6.84 -2.42 20.94
CA ASP A 168 7.77 -1.73 21.81
C ASP A 168 7.49 -0.22 21.90
N ALA A 169 6.99 0.35 20.81
CA ALA A 169 6.49 1.72 20.78
C ALA A 169 5.14 1.89 21.52
N GLY A 170 4.64 0.86 22.20
CA GLY A 170 3.43 0.90 23.01
C GLY A 170 2.12 0.91 22.20
N ARG A 171 2.16 0.51 20.92
CA ARG A 171 0.95 0.45 20.10
C ARG A 171 0.11 -0.79 20.47
N PRO A 172 -1.20 -0.62 20.74
CA PRO A 172 -2.07 -1.75 21.03
C PRO A 172 -2.03 -2.80 19.91
N ARG A 173 -1.93 -4.08 20.27
CA ARG A 173 -1.87 -5.21 19.34
C ARG A 173 -0.75 -5.12 18.29
N ALA A 174 0.29 -4.33 18.55
CA ALA A 174 1.34 -4.00 17.58
C ALA A 174 0.76 -3.45 16.26
N ASP A 175 -0.26 -2.59 16.34
CA ASP A 175 -0.90 -2.01 15.16
C ASP A 175 0.07 -1.10 14.39
N LEU A 176 0.11 -1.28 13.08
CA LEU A 176 0.85 -0.40 12.17
C LEU A 176 -0.16 0.47 11.42
N TYR A 177 -0.23 1.74 11.79
CA TYR A 177 -1.19 2.69 11.20
C TYR A 177 -0.72 3.28 9.87
N GLU A 178 0.55 3.10 9.56
CA GLU A 178 1.22 3.56 8.35
C GLU A 178 1.42 2.41 7.36
N VAL A 179 1.76 2.76 6.12
CA VAL A 179 2.40 1.84 5.19
C VAL A 179 3.88 1.81 5.53
N ALA A 180 4.41 0.66 5.97
CA ALA A 180 5.84 0.47 6.11
C ALA A 180 6.46 0.23 4.73
N LEU A 181 7.37 1.09 4.31
CA LEU A 181 8.05 1.01 3.04
C LEU A 181 9.55 0.79 3.27
N TRP A 182 10.07 -0.34 2.78
CA TRP A 182 11.52 -0.62 2.84
C TRP A 182 12.28 0.27 1.87
N GLU A 183 12.96 1.29 2.40
CA GLU A 183 13.74 2.23 1.61
C GLU A 183 14.85 1.51 0.83
N ASP A 184 15.45 0.46 1.42
CA ASP A 184 16.51 -0.34 0.78
C ASP A 184 16.04 -1.08 -0.47
N MET A 185 14.74 -1.37 -0.58
CA MET A 185 14.18 -2.07 -1.73
C MET A 185 13.74 -1.13 -2.87
N LEU A 186 13.76 0.18 -2.64
CA LEU A 186 13.38 1.14 -3.66
C LEU A 186 14.49 1.28 -4.72
N ARG A 187 14.12 1.07 -5.98
CA ARG A 187 15.01 1.21 -7.13
C ARG A 187 14.34 2.08 -8.19
N VAL A 188 15.12 2.92 -8.84
CA VAL A 188 14.71 3.74 -9.98
C VAL A 188 15.56 3.39 -11.18
N GLN A 189 14.94 2.87 -12.24
CA GLN A 189 15.65 2.54 -13.49
C GLN A 189 16.16 3.82 -14.16
N GLY A 190 17.40 3.79 -14.62
CA GLY A 190 18.06 4.94 -15.25
C GLY A 190 18.96 5.74 -14.28
N ASP A 191 18.83 5.53 -12.97
CA ASP A 191 19.68 6.20 -11.98
C ASP A 191 21.01 5.43 -11.72
N GLU A 192 21.03 4.15 -12.02
CA GLU A 192 22.18 3.26 -11.84
C GLU A 192 23.48 3.73 -12.55
N GLY A 193 23.32 4.48 -13.67
CA GLY A 193 24.46 5.08 -14.38
C GLY A 193 25.09 6.27 -13.64
N ARG A 194 24.32 6.97 -12.80
CA ARG A 194 24.81 8.12 -12.00
C ARG A 194 25.57 7.67 -10.75
N GLU A 195 25.14 6.63 -10.09
CA GLU A 195 25.84 6.07 -8.93
C GLU A 195 27.21 5.49 -9.34
N ARG A 196 27.30 4.75 -10.45
CA ARG A 196 28.57 4.24 -10.99
C ARG A 196 29.52 5.37 -11.42
N GLY A 197 28.99 6.45 -12.00
CA GLY A 197 29.79 7.63 -12.37
C GLY A 197 30.32 8.42 -11.17
N ARG A 198 29.62 8.42 -10.03
CA ARG A 198 30.10 9.02 -8.78
C ARG A 198 31.20 8.18 -8.11
N ALA A 199 31.04 6.85 -8.09
CA ALA A 199 32.04 5.95 -7.52
C ALA A 199 33.36 5.95 -8.30
N VAL A 200 33.32 6.17 -9.62
CA VAL A 200 34.52 6.29 -10.47
C VAL A 200 35.23 7.66 -10.32
N ARG A 201 34.53 8.71 -9.91
CA ARG A 201 35.13 10.05 -9.67
C ARG A 201 35.64 10.26 -8.24
N ALA A 202 35.40 9.32 -7.35
CA ALA A 202 35.84 9.35 -5.95
C ALA A 202 37.07 8.47 -5.65
N ARG A 203 37.81 8.03 -6.70
CA ARG A 203 39.09 7.31 -6.58
C ARG A 203 40.21 8.12 -7.17
#